data_a2e0576f20699bbe878e68434d549305
#
_entry.id   a2e0576f20699bbe878e68434d549305
#
_cell.length_a   1.000
_cell.length_b   1.000
_cell.length_c   1.000
_cell.angle_alpha   90.00
_cell.angle_beta   90.00
_cell.angle_gamma   90.00
#
_symmetry.space_group_name_H-M   'P 1'
#
loop_
_entity.id
_entity.type
_entity.pdbx_description
1 polymer ?
#
loop_
_entity_poly.entity_id
_entity_poly.type
_entity_poly.pdbx_seq_one_letter_code
_entity_poly.pdbx_strand_id
1 'polypeptide(L)'
;YYRDQLLNFGEGEVEWKTLGEVCSIGVGKSPNDTVIGEYPFVNAGTTPSGYLSNFNTEPDTITTPSRGQGGIGFVGYQNRHFWCGPLCYRIRSTNKNIKTRFIYYVMSNSVAGIIGLANMTGVPALNKKELTKFKIPMPPLTEQEHIVSILDKFDTLTSSITEGLPHEIELRQKQYEYYRNIRLSFPKEEVEE
;
A
#
# COMPACT_ATOMS: atom_id res chain seq x y z
N TYR A 1 11.71 8.74 8.43
CA TYR A 1 13.15 8.95 8.72
C TYR A 1 14.01 7.76 8.26
N TYR A 2 13.83 6.53 8.81
CA TYR A 2 14.65 5.36 8.44
C TYR A 2 14.42 4.89 7.00
N ARG A 3 13.16 4.89 6.56
CA ARG A 3 12.78 4.58 5.18
C ARG A 3 13.41 5.55 4.18
N ASP A 4 13.42 6.84 4.50
CA ASP A 4 14.02 7.88 3.66
C ASP A 4 15.52 7.67 3.51
N GLN A 5 16.21 7.24 4.57
CA GLN A 5 17.64 6.94 4.51
C GLN A 5 17.97 5.76 3.59
N LEU A 6 17.15 4.69 3.62
CA LEU A 6 17.35 3.51 2.77
C LEU A 6 17.06 3.75 1.28
N LEU A 7 16.25 4.76 0.97
CA LEU A 7 15.82 5.07 -0.39
C LEU A 7 16.42 6.38 -0.93
N ASN A 8 17.32 7.01 -0.15
CA ASN A 8 18.01 8.23 -0.57
C ASN A 8 19.37 7.86 -1.17
N PHE A 9 19.43 7.86 -2.50
CA PHE A 9 20.66 7.66 -3.27
C PHE A 9 21.20 9.02 -3.68
N GLY A 10 22.48 9.28 -3.38
CA GLY A 10 23.19 10.51 -3.77
C GLY A 10 23.35 10.64 -5.29
N GLU A 11 23.57 11.86 -5.74
CA GLU A 11 23.90 12.12 -7.14
C GLU A 11 25.21 11.41 -7.50
N GLY A 12 25.16 10.57 -8.54
CA GLY A 12 26.32 9.81 -9.03
C GLY A 12 26.56 8.45 -8.34
N GLU A 13 25.84 8.10 -7.27
CA GLU A 13 25.96 6.80 -6.61
C GLU A 13 25.29 5.68 -7.41
N VAL A 14 24.18 5.99 -8.10
CA VAL A 14 23.42 5.04 -8.91
C VAL A 14 22.96 5.67 -10.22
N GLU A 15 22.74 4.83 -11.23
CA GLU A 15 22.06 5.24 -12.46
C GLU A 15 20.59 5.55 -12.16
N TRP A 16 20.02 6.58 -12.80
CA TRP A 16 18.61 6.93 -12.70
C TRP A 16 17.92 6.70 -14.04
N LYS A 17 16.81 5.94 -14.03
CA LYS A 17 15.97 5.72 -15.20
C LYS A 17 14.57 6.25 -14.97
N THR A 18 13.83 6.48 -16.05
CA THR A 18 12.42 6.83 -15.94
C THR A 18 11.57 5.57 -15.73
N LEU A 19 10.44 5.73 -15.04
CA LEU A 19 9.48 4.65 -14.83
C LEU A 19 9.02 4.02 -16.16
N GLY A 20 8.91 4.84 -17.22
CA GLY A 20 8.54 4.38 -18.55
C GLY A 20 9.60 3.51 -19.24
N GLU A 21 10.89 3.64 -18.88
CA GLU A 21 11.99 2.83 -19.44
C GLU A 21 12.08 1.46 -18.75
N VAL A 22 11.66 1.35 -17.49
CA VAL A 22 11.86 0.13 -16.69
C VAL A 22 10.56 -0.62 -16.40
N CYS A 23 9.40 -0.02 -16.67
CA CYS A 23 8.09 -0.59 -16.37
C CYS A 23 7.12 -0.55 -17.53
N SER A 24 6.23 -1.54 -17.58
CA SER A 24 4.98 -1.42 -18.30
C SER A 24 3.95 -0.70 -17.42
N ILE A 25 3.27 0.29 -18.01
CA ILE A 25 2.20 1.05 -17.35
C ILE A 25 0.92 0.86 -18.15
N GLY A 26 -0.03 0.14 -17.57
CA GLY A 26 -1.36 -0.10 -18.14
C GLY A 26 -2.44 0.64 -17.38
N VAL A 27 -3.57 0.91 -18.04
CA VAL A 27 -4.82 1.36 -17.41
C VAL A 27 -5.70 0.13 -17.21
N GLY A 28 -6.43 0.09 -16.09
CA GLY A 28 -7.40 -0.95 -15.86
C GLY A 28 -8.67 -0.79 -16.72
N LYS A 29 -9.66 -1.66 -16.50
CA LYS A 29 -10.92 -1.68 -17.23
C LYS A 29 -12.11 -1.77 -16.28
N SER A 30 -13.26 -1.25 -16.70
CA SER A 30 -14.51 -1.51 -16.00
C SER A 30 -14.81 -3.01 -15.99
N PRO A 31 -15.32 -3.57 -14.88
CA PRO A 31 -15.73 -4.95 -14.85
C PRO A 31 -16.94 -5.17 -15.79
N ASN A 32 -16.96 -6.31 -16.45
CA ASN A 32 -18.09 -6.68 -17.33
C ASN A 32 -19.29 -7.20 -16.54
N ASP A 33 -19.03 -7.75 -15.35
CA ASP A 33 -20.04 -8.16 -14.39
C ASP A 33 -19.66 -7.67 -12.99
N THR A 34 -20.61 -7.65 -12.08
CA THR A 34 -20.43 -7.23 -10.68
C THR A 34 -20.69 -8.38 -9.72
N VAL A 35 -20.49 -9.61 -10.17
CA VAL A 35 -20.62 -10.79 -9.29
C VAL A 35 -19.61 -10.69 -8.17
N ILE A 36 -20.10 -10.71 -6.93
CA ILE A 36 -19.28 -10.60 -5.72
C ILE A 36 -18.42 -11.86 -5.59
N GLY A 37 -17.16 -11.67 -5.21
CA GLY A 37 -16.18 -12.74 -5.04
C GLY A 37 -15.02 -12.34 -4.12
N GLU A 38 -13.86 -12.94 -4.32
CA GLU A 38 -12.68 -12.79 -3.45
C GLU A 38 -11.59 -11.85 -3.98
N TYR A 39 -11.67 -11.46 -5.27
CA TYR A 39 -10.65 -10.62 -5.89
C TYR A 39 -10.92 -9.14 -5.64
N PRO A 40 -9.97 -8.39 -5.02
CA PRO A 40 -10.16 -6.97 -4.77
C PRO A 40 -10.39 -6.19 -6.06
N PHE A 41 -11.36 -5.30 -6.08
CA PHE A 41 -11.56 -4.31 -7.13
C PHE A 41 -10.86 -3.01 -6.74
N VAL A 42 -9.71 -2.75 -7.34
CA VAL A 42 -8.86 -1.57 -7.09
C VAL A 42 -9.13 -0.52 -8.17
N ASN A 43 -9.57 0.67 -7.76
CA ASN A 43 -9.89 1.75 -8.69
C ASN A 43 -9.27 3.09 -8.23
N ALA A 44 -10.05 4.12 -7.94
CA ALA A 44 -9.56 5.47 -7.62
C ALA A 44 -9.25 5.70 -6.13
N GLY A 45 -9.64 4.78 -5.25
CA GLY A 45 -9.48 4.90 -3.79
C GLY A 45 -8.15 4.35 -3.26
N THR A 46 -7.92 4.57 -1.98
CA THR A 46 -6.80 4.00 -1.22
C THR A 46 -7.10 2.58 -0.73
N THR A 47 -8.37 2.20 -0.72
CA THR A 47 -8.88 0.86 -0.38
C THR A 47 -9.62 0.28 -1.57
N PRO A 48 -9.79 -1.07 -1.65
CA PRO A 48 -10.62 -1.68 -2.67
C PRO A 48 -12.04 -1.11 -2.68
N SER A 49 -12.57 -0.87 -3.88
CA SER A 49 -13.96 -0.41 -4.09
C SER A 49 -14.98 -1.53 -3.94
N GLY A 50 -14.53 -2.76 -3.75
CA GLY A 50 -15.34 -3.97 -3.60
C GLY A 50 -14.53 -5.22 -3.93
N TYR A 51 -15.22 -6.34 -4.10
CA TYR A 51 -14.63 -7.63 -4.44
C TYR A 51 -15.41 -8.28 -5.58
N LEU A 52 -14.72 -8.89 -6.53
CA LEU A 52 -15.29 -9.51 -7.73
C LEU A 52 -14.95 -11.00 -7.78
N SER A 53 -15.74 -11.77 -8.56
CA SER A 53 -15.56 -13.21 -8.74
C SER A 53 -14.38 -13.54 -9.66
N ASN A 54 -13.89 -12.57 -10.43
CA ASN A 54 -12.78 -12.73 -11.37
C ASN A 54 -11.78 -11.58 -11.27
N PHE A 55 -10.63 -11.74 -11.92
CA PHE A 55 -9.54 -10.78 -11.94
C PHE A 55 -9.09 -10.46 -13.36
N ASN A 56 -8.44 -9.32 -13.55
CA ASN A 56 -7.83 -8.91 -14.81
C ASN A 56 -6.36 -8.57 -14.70
N THR A 57 -5.78 -8.72 -13.51
CA THR A 57 -4.39 -8.33 -13.24
C THR A 57 -3.74 -9.32 -12.27
N GLU A 58 -2.52 -9.71 -12.62
CA GLU A 58 -1.67 -10.62 -11.87
C GLU A 58 -1.07 -9.98 -10.61
N PRO A 59 -0.63 -10.78 -9.60
CA PRO A 59 0.15 -10.31 -8.47
C PRO A 59 1.44 -9.58 -8.88
N ASP A 60 2.20 -9.10 -7.89
CA ASP A 60 3.43 -8.32 -8.07
C ASP A 60 3.20 -7.09 -8.96
N THR A 61 2.15 -6.35 -8.65
CA THR A 61 1.73 -5.18 -9.41
C THR A 61 1.57 -3.97 -8.50
N ILE A 62 2.16 -2.85 -8.91
CA ILE A 62 1.96 -1.55 -8.26
C ILE A 62 0.70 -0.92 -8.83
N THR A 63 -0.10 -0.31 -7.97
CA THR A 63 -1.30 0.41 -8.35
C THR A 63 -1.22 1.86 -7.90
N THR A 64 -1.68 2.79 -8.73
CA THR A 64 -1.84 4.21 -8.36
C THR A 64 -3.06 4.79 -9.07
N PRO A 65 -3.92 5.55 -8.36
CA PRO A 65 -5.05 6.21 -8.97
C PRO A 65 -4.62 7.20 -10.07
N SER A 66 -5.34 7.18 -11.19
CA SER A 66 -5.12 8.11 -12.29
C SER A 66 -5.94 9.38 -12.17
N ARG A 67 -7.02 9.37 -11.36
CA ARG A 67 -7.96 10.49 -11.21
C ARG A 67 -8.72 10.39 -9.89
N GLY A 68 -9.13 11.53 -9.35
CA GLY A 68 -10.03 11.63 -8.19
C GLY A 68 -9.42 12.39 -7.01
N GLN A 69 -10.29 13.02 -6.22
CA GLN A 69 -9.89 13.71 -4.99
C GLN A 69 -9.48 12.69 -3.92
N GLY A 70 -8.33 12.89 -3.29
CA GLY A 70 -7.81 12.05 -2.20
C GLY A 70 -7.12 10.75 -2.62
N GLY A 71 -7.15 10.36 -3.92
CA GLY A 71 -6.44 9.18 -4.41
C GLY A 71 -5.10 9.48 -5.09
N ILE A 72 -4.92 10.68 -5.63
CA ILE A 72 -3.67 11.07 -6.32
C ILE A 72 -2.51 11.10 -5.32
N GLY A 73 -1.41 10.44 -5.70
CA GLY A 73 -0.23 10.26 -4.85
C GLY A 73 -0.23 8.95 -4.05
N PHE A 74 -1.39 8.28 -3.91
CA PHE A 74 -1.43 6.96 -3.29
C PHE A 74 -0.74 5.93 -4.19
N VAL A 75 0.08 5.08 -3.58
CA VAL A 75 0.75 3.97 -4.23
C VAL A 75 0.45 2.69 -3.46
N GLY A 76 -0.25 1.77 -4.09
CA GLY A 76 -0.56 0.45 -3.54
C GLY A 76 0.31 -0.64 -4.15
N TYR A 77 0.45 -1.76 -3.45
CA TYR A 77 1.08 -2.96 -3.96
C TYR A 77 0.14 -4.15 -3.83
N GLN A 78 -0.05 -4.87 -4.93
CA GLN A 78 -0.95 -6.01 -4.99
C GLN A 78 -0.12 -7.30 -5.05
N ASN A 79 -0.16 -8.06 -3.97
CA ASN A 79 0.55 -9.34 -3.83
C ASN A 79 -0.32 -10.56 -4.21
N ARG A 80 -1.55 -10.32 -4.64
CA ARG A 80 -2.52 -11.32 -5.11
C ARG A 80 -3.23 -10.85 -6.37
N HIS A 81 -3.93 -11.75 -7.04
CA HIS A 81 -4.78 -11.40 -8.18
C HIS A 81 -5.85 -10.38 -7.79
N PHE A 82 -6.14 -9.44 -8.67
CA PHE A 82 -7.10 -8.38 -8.43
C PHE A 82 -7.72 -7.86 -9.75
N TRP A 83 -8.79 -7.12 -9.63
CA TRP A 83 -9.35 -6.39 -10.75
C TRP A 83 -8.87 -4.95 -10.71
N CYS A 84 -8.12 -4.53 -11.72
CA CYS A 84 -7.72 -3.13 -11.90
C CYS A 84 -8.80 -2.37 -12.67
N GLY A 85 -9.36 -1.33 -12.04
CA GLY A 85 -10.41 -0.48 -12.59
C GLY A 85 -9.89 0.62 -13.52
N PRO A 86 -10.79 1.30 -14.24
CA PRO A 86 -10.45 2.28 -15.28
C PRO A 86 -9.78 3.55 -14.75
N LEU A 87 -9.91 3.85 -13.45
CA LEU A 87 -9.30 5.01 -12.82
C LEU A 87 -8.01 4.66 -12.06
N CYS A 88 -7.41 3.51 -12.37
CA CYS A 88 -6.20 3.00 -11.73
C CYS A 88 -5.17 2.60 -12.79
N TYR A 89 -3.92 2.99 -12.57
CA TYR A 89 -2.78 2.45 -13.28
C TYR A 89 -2.30 1.17 -12.62
N ARG A 90 -1.88 0.20 -13.46
CA ARG A 90 -1.13 -0.99 -13.07
C ARG A 90 0.27 -0.88 -13.63
N ILE A 91 1.28 -1.06 -12.77
CA ILE A 91 2.69 -0.84 -13.08
C ILE A 91 3.46 -2.08 -12.66
N ARG A 92 4.26 -2.62 -13.59
CA ARG A 92 5.13 -3.79 -13.34
C ARG A 92 6.48 -3.56 -14.00
N SER A 93 7.53 -4.03 -13.35
CA SER A 93 8.86 -4.03 -13.98
C SER A 93 8.86 -4.91 -15.23
N THR A 94 9.48 -4.42 -16.29
CA THR A 94 9.83 -5.16 -17.51
C THR A 94 11.32 -5.38 -17.62
N ASN A 95 12.10 -4.81 -16.71
CA ASN A 95 13.55 -4.87 -16.69
C ASN A 95 14.02 -5.88 -15.63
N LYS A 96 14.86 -6.84 -16.03
CA LYS A 96 15.40 -7.89 -15.13
C LYS A 96 16.28 -7.33 -14.01
N ASN A 97 16.81 -6.12 -14.17
CA ASN A 97 17.72 -5.49 -13.22
C ASN A 97 17.00 -4.65 -12.16
N ILE A 98 15.66 -4.65 -12.14
CA ILE A 98 14.90 -3.96 -11.10
C ILE A 98 13.64 -4.72 -10.70
N LYS A 99 13.41 -4.82 -9.39
CA LYS A 99 12.25 -5.51 -8.81
C LYS A 99 11.05 -4.59 -8.70
N THR A 100 9.86 -5.07 -9.05
CA THR A 100 8.60 -4.34 -8.89
C THR A 100 8.40 -3.88 -7.43
N ARG A 101 8.73 -4.74 -6.46
CA ARG A 101 8.60 -4.43 -5.03
C ARG A 101 9.52 -3.28 -4.58
N PHE A 102 10.75 -3.21 -5.12
CA PHE A 102 11.65 -2.08 -4.89
C PHE A 102 11.09 -0.77 -5.46
N ILE A 103 10.58 -0.81 -6.70
CA ILE A 103 9.92 0.35 -7.34
C ILE A 103 8.73 0.83 -6.49
N TYR A 104 7.93 -0.10 -5.95
CA TYR A 104 6.84 0.25 -5.04
C TYR A 104 7.34 1.08 -3.85
N TYR A 105 8.42 0.67 -3.20
CA TYR A 105 8.96 1.41 -2.07
C TYR A 105 9.49 2.79 -2.46
N VAL A 106 10.19 2.90 -3.60
CA VAL A 106 10.64 4.18 -4.14
C VAL A 106 9.46 5.11 -4.41
N MET A 107 8.44 4.63 -5.12
CA MET A 107 7.25 5.42 -5.44
C MET A 107 6.48 5.82 -4.18
N SER A 108 6.25 4.89 -3.26
CA SER A 108 5.50 5.16 -2.03
C SER A 108 6.25 6.08 -1.05
N ASN A 109 7.58 6.19 -1.19
CA ASN A 109 8.40 7.16 -0.45
C ASN A 109 8.40 8.56 -1.11
N SER A 110 7.99 8.65 -2.37
CA SER A 110 8.04 9.88 -3.18
C SER A 110 6.64 10.41 -3.52
N VAL A 111 5.71 10.35 -2.58
CA VAL A 111 4.31 10.78 -2.76
C VAL A 111 4.22 12.22 -3.26
N ALA A 112 4.99 13.14 -2.68
CA ALA A 112 5.05 14.54 -3.11
C ALA A 112 5.52 14.68 -4.57
N GLY A 113 6.48 13.85 -5.00
CA GLY A 113 6.95 13.82 -6.39
C GLY A 113 5.86 13.35 -7.36
N ILE A 114 5.09 12.33 -6.98
CA ILE A 114 3.95 11.84 -7.79
C ILE A 114 2.85 12.88 -7.87
N ILE A 115 2.51 13.54 -6.77
CA ILE A 115 1.52 14.64 -6.73
C ILE A 115 1.98 15.80 -7.63
N GLY A 116 3.28 16.13 -7.62
CA GLY A 116 3.85 17.17 -8.47
C GLY A 116 3.74 16.89 -9.99
N LEU A 117 3.55 15.62 -10.39
CA LEU A 117 3.31 15.24 -11.78
C LEU A 117 1.82 15.35 -12.18
N ALA A 118 0.93 15.52 -11.22
CA ALA A 118 -0.50 15.55 -11.48
C ALA A 118 -0.99 16.97 -11.81
N ASN A 119 -2.00 17.04 -12.65
CA ASN A 119 -2.76 18.27 -12.83
C ASN A 119 -3.79 18.39 -11.70
N MET A 120 -3.61 19.39 -10.85
CA MET A 120 -4.47 19.65 -9.69
C MET A 120 -5.59 20.68 -9.98
N THR A 121 -5.72 21.15 -11.23
CA THR A 121 -6.78 22.08 -11.63
C THR A 121 -8.10 21.31 -11.84
N GLY A 122 -9.11 21.61 -11.04
CA GLY A 122 -10.40 20.91 -11.06
C GLY A 122 -10.33 19.53 -10.41
N VAL A 123 -10.75 18.49 -11.10
CA VAL A 123 -10.60 17.09 -10.62
C VAL A 123 -9.16 16.67 -10.81
N PRO A 124 -8.42 16.36 -9.72
CA PRO A 124 -7.02 15.95 -9.82
C PRO A 124 -6.83 14.75 -10.76
N ALA A 125 -5.83 14.85 -11.65
CA ALA A 125 -5.57 13.84 -12.66
C ALA A 125 -4.06 13.66 -12.88
N LEU A 126 -3.61 12.42 -12.77
CA LEU A 126 -2.26 11.99 -13.09
C LEU A 126 -2.25 11.39 -14.50
N ASN A 127 -1.64 12.08 -15.45
CA ASN A 127 -1.54 11.59 -16.82
C ASN A 127 -0.44 10.53 -16.93
N LYS A 128 -0.70 9.46 -17.70
CA LYS A 128 0.28 8.40 -17.96
C LYS A 128 1.61 8.97 -18.48
N LYS A 129 1.57 9.95 -19.41
CA LYS A 129 2.75 10.60 -19.98
C LYS A 129 3.63 11.26 -18.91
N GLU A 130 3.02 11.87 -17.90
CA GLU A 130 3.75 12.48 -16.80
C GLU A 130 4.28 11.42 -15.83
N LEU A 131 3.47 10.41 -15.49
CA LEU A 131 3.88 9.31 -14.65
C LEU A 131 5.10 8.55 -15.23
N THR A 132 5.17 8.37 -16.55
CA THR A 132 6.33 7.72 -17.20
C THR A 132 7.65 8.46 -16.97
N LYS A 133 7.63 9.77 -16.67
CA LYS A 133 8.83 10.58 -16.40
C LYS A 133 9.36 10.45 -14.97
N PHE A 134 8.60 9.80 -14.08
CA PHE A 134 9.02 9.61 -12.70
C PHE A 134 10.37 8.88 -12.65
N LYS A 135 11.33 9.41 -11.88
CA LYS A 135 12.69 8.89 -11.79
C LYS A 135 12.78 7.76 -10.77
N ILE A 136 13.46 6.69 -11.18
CA ILE A 136 13.72 5.49 -10.37
C ILE A 136 15.23 5.28 -10.28
N PRO A 137 15.82 5.16 -9.09
CA PRO A 137 17.21 4.77 -8.91
C PRO A 137 17.41 3.30 -9.25
N MET A 138 18.56 2.97 -9.82
CA MET A 138 18.90 1.62 -10.28
C MET A 138 20.11 1.06 -9.51
N PRO A 139 20.00 0.84 -8.18
CA PRO A 139 21.08 0.17 -7.45
C PRO A 139 21.21 -1.30 -7.87
N PRO A 140 22.32 -1.99 -7.57
CA PRO A 140 22.47 -3.42 -7.82
C PRO A 140 21.32 -4.23 -7.22
N LEU A 141 20.98 -5.38 -7.85
CA LEU A 141 19.87 -6.23 -7.38
C LEU A 141 20.03 -6.67 -5.91
N THR A 142 21.25 -6.94 -5.48
CA THR A 142 21.57 -7.29 -4.09
C THR A 142 21.17 -6.19 -3.10
N GLU A 143 21.40 -4.94 -3.47
CA GLU A 143 21.01 -3.77 -2.67
C GLU A 143 19.48 -3.61 -2.65
N GLN A 144 18.82 -3.75 -3.81
CA GLN A 144 17.35 -3.74 -3.89
C GLN A 144 16.74 -4.83 -2.98
N GLU A 145 17.27 -6.05 -3.00
CA GLU A 145 16.81 -7.17 -2.16
C GLU A 145 17.00 -6.88 -0.68
N HIS A 146 18.13 -6.29 -0.32
CA HIS A 146 18.40 -5.90 1.06
C HIS A 146 17.39 -4.86 1.55
N ILE A 147 17.19 -3.78 0.78
CA ILE A 147 16.22 -2.73 1.09
C ILE A 147 14.80 -3.29 1.20
N VAL A 148 14.37 -4.09 0.22
CA VAL A 148 13.04 -4.72 0.22
C VAL A 148 12.86 -5.60 1.45
N SER A 149 13.86 -6.43 1.80
CA SER A 149 13.81 -7.31 2.98
C SER A 149 13.60 -6.54 4.28
N ILE A 150 14.26 -5.39 4.43
CA ILE A 150 14.10 -4.53 5.61
C ILE A 150 12.70 -3.92 5.63
N LEU A 151 12.27 -3.31 4.52
CA LEU A 151 11.00 -2.60 4.45
C LEU A 151 9.80 -3.54 4.55
N ASP A 152 9.87 -4.75 3.99
CA ASP A 152 8.84 -5.78 4.15
C ASP A 152 8.68 -6.20 5.62
N LYS A 153 9.78 -6.30 6.38
CA LYS A 153 9.71 -6.56 7.83
C LYS A 153 9.02 -5.43 8.58
N PHE A 154 9.32 -4.17 8.25
CA PHE A 154 8.64 -3.04 8.85
C PHE A 154 7.14 -3.00 8.52
N ASP A 155 6.78 -3.24 7.26
CA ASP A 155 5.37 -3.31 6.84
C ASP A 155 4.62 -4.40 7.63
N THR A 156 5.23 -5.60 7.79
CA THR A 156 4.66 -6.70 8.56
C THR A 156 4.49 -6.34 10.04
N LEU A 157 5.52 -5.76 10.66
CA LEU A 157 5.46 -5.34 12.06
C LEU A 157 4.39 -4.26 12.28
N THR A 158 4.30 -3.29 11.37
CA THR A 158 3.32 -2.20 11.46
C THR A 158 1.90 -2.71 11.29
N SER A 159 1.66 -3.62 10.35
CA SER A 159 0.34 -4.25 10.15
C SER A 159 -0.07 -5.08 11.37
N SER A 160 0.85 -5.86 11.96
CA SER A 160 0.54 -6.63 13.16
C SER A 160 0.29 -5.75 14.40
N ILE A 161 0.94 -4.58 14.50
CA ILE A 161 0.68 -3.61 15.56
C ILE A 161 -0.72 -2.98 15.40
N THR A 162 -1.14 -2.64 14.19
CA THR A 162 -2.47 -2.06 13.94
C THR A 162 -3.62 -3.05 14.09
N GLU A 163 -3.39 -4.34 13.85
CA GLU A 163 -4.39 -5.39 14.02
C GLU A 163 -4.32 -6.05 15.40
N GLY A 164 -3.13 -6.30 15.93
CA GLY A 164 -2.91 -7.01 17.19
C GLY A 164 -3.07 -6.14 18.44
N LEU A 165 -2.58 -4.90 18.45
CA LEU A 165 -2.69 -4.00 19.61
C LEU A 165 -4.13 -3.66 20.01
N PRO A 166 -5.05 -3.30 19.10
CA PRO A 166 -6.44 -3.07 19.47
C PRO A 166 -7.09 -4.30 20.10
N HIS A 167 -6.80 -5.49 19.58
CA HIS A 167 -7.32 -6.74 20.14
C HIS A 167 -6.71 -7.06 21.53
N GLU A 168 -5.42 -6.83 21.71
CA GLU A 168 -4.75 -7.01 23.02
C GLU A 168 -5.29 -6.01 24.05
N ILE A 169 -5.50 -4.75 23.67
CA ILE A 169 -6.11 -3.74 24.56
C ILE A 169 -7.52 -4.18 25.00
N GLU A 170 -8.34 -4.68 24.07
CA GLU A 170 -9.68 -5.19 24.37
C GLU A 170 -9.63 -6.38 25.33
N LEU A 171 -8.73 -7.34 25.11
CA LEU A 171 -8.55 -8.49 26.00
C LEU A 171 -8.07 -8.07 27.39
N ARG A 172 -7.14 -7.14 27.50
CA ARG A 172 -6.67 -6.61 28.79
C ARG A 172 -7.77 -5.82 29.51
N GLN A 173 -8.60 -5.10 28.80
CA GLN A 173 -9.72 -4.38 29.37
C GLN A 173 -10.77 -5.35 29.95
N LYS A 174 -11.12 -6.43 29.24
CA LYS A 174 -11.97 -7.51 29.75
C LYS A 174 -11.37 -8.19 30.99
N GLN A 175 -10.06 -8.45 30.97
CA GLN A 175 -9.34 -9.03 32.09
C GLN A 175 -9.35 -8.10 33.31
N TYR A 176 -9.13 -6.81 33.10
CA TYR A 176 -9.20 -5.79 34.16
C TYR A 176 -10.62 -5.72 34.78
N GLU A 177 -11.67 -5.69 33.97
CA GLU A 177 -13.06 -5.68 34.43
C GLU A 177 -13.40 -6.93 35.21
N TYR A 178 -12.95 -8.10 34.78
CA TYR A 178 -13.12 -9.36 35.49
C TYR A 178 -12.49 -9.33 36.89
N TYR A 179 -11.22 -8.97 36.99
CA TYR A 179 -10.53 -8.90 38.28
C TYR A 179 -11.07 -7.78 39.19
N ARG A 180 -11.44 -6.65 38.62
CA ARG A 180 -12.10 -5.57 39.37
C ARG A 180 -13.39 -6.06 39.99
N ASN A 181 -14.22 -6.75 39.25
CA ASN A 181 -15.50 -7.25 39.76
C ASN A 181 -15.31 -8.32 40.86
N ILE A 182 -14.32 -9.22 40.71
CA ILE A 182 -14.00 -10.19 41.75
C ILE A 182 -13.49 -9.50 43.05
N ARG A 183 -12.60 -8.49 42.91
CA ARG A 183 -12.04 -7.81 44.08
C ARG A 183 -13.00 -6.85 44.78
N LEU A 184 -13.97 -6.32 44.05
CA LEU A 184 -14.98 -5.39 44.61
C LEU A 184 -16.30 -6.07 45.00
N SER A 185 -16.49 -7.35 44.72
CA SER A 185 -17.58 -8.13 45.23
C SER A 185 -17.29 -8.57 46.68
N PHE A 186 -17.50 -7.68 47.62
CA PHE A 186 -17.47 -8.03 49.03
C PHE A 186 -18.70 -8.87 49.38
N PRO A 187 -18.56 -9.94 50.21
CA PRO A 187 -19.73 -10.63 50.78
C PRO A 187 -20.56 -9.61 51.55
N LYS A 188 -21.84 -9.51 51.29
CA LYS A 188 -22.76 -8.79 52.20
C LYS A 188 -22.79 -9.58 53.48
N GLU A 189 -22.37 -9.00 54.62
CA GLU A 189 -22.67 -9.55 55.93
C GLU A 189 -24.19 -9.57 56.06
N GLU A 190 -24.77 -10.77 56.20
CA GLU A 190 -26.14 -10.92 56.63
C GLU A 190 -26.22 -10.45 58.10
N VAL A 191 -26.84 -9.30 58.31
CA VAL A 191 -27.20 -8.84 59.67
C VAL A 191 -28.43 -9.65 60.03
N GLU A 192 -28.25 -10.71 60.86
CA GLU A 192 -29.36 -11.40 61.54
C GLU A 192 -29.98 -10.41 62.49
N GLU A 193 -31.35 -10.19 62.37
CA GLU A 193 -32.21 -9.50 63.33
C GLU A 193 -32.60 -10.45 64.42
#